data_76246f4f9ff31e058d32dda87df2023a
#
_entry.id   76246f4f9ff31e058d32dda87df2023a
#
_cell.length_a   1.000
_cell.length_b   1.000
_cell.length_c   1.000
_cell.angle_alpha   90.00
_cell.angle_beta   90.00
_cell.angle_gamma   90.00
#
_symmetry.space_group_name_H-M   'P 1'
#
loop_
_entity.id
_entity.type
_entity.pdbx_description
1 polymer ?
#
loop_
_entity_poly.entity_id
_entity_poly.type
_entity_poly.pdbx_seq_one_letter_code
_entity_poly.pdbx_strand_id
1 'polypeptide(L)'
;VQRPLATVVVGGLISATLLTLVVLPVLYVLFNSRKTNTTVPLPNKGALVLLFLLAPLAFSWAQDTKELTLEQALIRAEKQNPLLQASQKRLESVQAMTGTAWNLGRTEVYHAQDQNDIAENGVFNQVWGIRQGLEFPSVYATQKNYLKAGQRQQEALLELDVRALKKEVSRTFIQAQYWMELEVRLGYLDSLYVSFARSAARRLEMGDATLLEKLTAESKQKEIGLRKSEAQTEKKNALIQLASLIQWEGEGELTISSKPVILAHENSQEGHPGISWYEAGKQQALFQTRVEQQAFLPDVKVNLFRGTNLAAGSKIYPGFEVGLGIPLFFGAQSAKVKSSKS
;
A
#
# COMPACT_ATOMS: atom_id res chain seq x y z
N VAL A 1 -12.18 -22.33 -6.71
CA VAL A 1 -13.46 -22.86 -7.27
C VAL A 1 -14.66 -22.51 -6.40
N GLN A 2 -14.52 -21.98 -5.15
CA GLN A 2 -15.66 -21.73 -4.25
C GLN A 2 -16.21 -20.29 -4.24
N ARG A 3 -15.50 -19.31 -4.78
CA ARG A 3 -15.93 -17.89 -4.79
C ARG A 3 -17.10 -17.55 -5.75
N PRO A 4 -17.22 -18.12 -6.97
CA PRO A 4 -18.33 -17.79 -7.85
C PRO A 4 -19.69 -18.29 -7.34
N LEU A 5 -19.71 -19.43 -6.64
CA LEU A 5 -20.95 -20.01 -6.13
C LEU A 5 -21.58 -19.18 -5.01
N ALA A 6 -20.73 -18.65 -4.10
CA ALA A 6 -21.20 -17.79 -3.01
C ALA A 6 -21.81 -16.46 -3.51
N THR A 7 -21.23 -15.86 -4.55
CA THR A 7 -21.70 -14.62 -5.14
C THR A 7 -23.06 -14.79 -5.81
N VAL A 8 -23.28 -15.92 -6.52
CA VAL A 8 -24.57 -16.25 -7.15
C VAL A 8 -25.64 -16.52 -6.12
N VAL A 9 -25.31 -17.26 -5.04
CA VAL A 9 -26.27 -17.57 -3.97
C VAL A 9 -26.67 -16.32 -3.18
N VAL A 10 -25.70 -15.46 -2.81
CA VAL A 10 -25.99 -14.19 -2.09
C VAL A 10 -26.77 -13.23 -2.99
N GLY A 11 -26.39 -13.08 -4.26
CA GLY A 11 -27.11 -12.24 -5.22
C GLY A 11 -28.54 -12.75 -5.48
N GLY A 12 -28.72 -14.06 -5.60
CA GLY A 12 -30.03 -14.69 -5.75
C GLY A 12 -30.94 -14.53 -4.52
N LEU A 13 -30.37 -14.61 -3.31
CA LEU A 13 -31.12 -14.41 -2.05
C LEU A 13 -31.58 -12.96 -1.89
N ILE A 14 -30.72 -11.99 -2.20
CA ILE A 14 -31.06 -10.55 -2.15
C ILE A 14 -32.15 -10.22 -3.18
N SER A 15 -32.03 -10.71 -4.40
CA SER A 15 -33.06 -10.47 -5.42
C SER A 15 -34.41 -11.17 -5.09
N ALA A 16 -34.37 -12.37 -4.53
CA ALA A 16 -35.57 -13.09 -4.10
C ALA A 16 -36.28 -12.39 -2.93
N THR A 17 -35.52 -11.89 -1.94
CA THR A 17 -36.08 -11.14 -0.80
C THR A 17 -36.67 -9.79 -1.24
N LEU A 18 -36.02 -9.05 -2.12
CA LEU A 18 -36.55 -7.82 -2.71
C LEU A 18 -37.80 -8.07 -3.54
N LEU A 19 -37.82 -9.14 -4.34
CA LEU A 19 -38.96 -9.51 -5.14
C LEU A 19 -40.18 -9.86 -4.26
N THR A 20 -39.98 -10.65 -3.20
CA THR A 20 -41.06 -10.98 -2.26
C THR A 20 -41.56 -9.77 -1.48
N LEU A 21 -40.68 -8.86 -1.08
CA LEU A 21 -41.05 -7.68 -0.27
C LEU A 21 -41.80 -6.62 -1.09
N VAL A 22 -41.62 -6.57 -2.41
CA VAL A 22 -42.31 -5.63 -3.30
C VAL A 22 -43.48 -6.28 -4.02
N VAL A 23 -43.33 -7.50 -4.53
CA VAL A 23 -44.37 -8.15 -5.36
C VAL A 23 -45.54 -8.63 -4.50
N LEU A 24 -45.30 -9.14 -3.29
CA LEU A 24 -46.37 -9.62 -2.41
C LEU A 24 -47.35 -8.51 -1.97
N PRO A 25 -46.93 -7.33 -1.50
CA PRO A 25 -47.83 -6.21 -1.22
C PRO A 25 -48.59 -5.71 -2.46
N VAL A 26 -47.93 -5.67 -3.63
CA VAL A 26 -48.56 -5.23 -4.88
C VAL A 26 -49.65 -6.23 -5.32
N LEU A 27 -49.37 -7.52 -5.26
CA LEU A 27 -50.37 -8.56 -5.53
C LEU A 27 -51.51 -8.54 -4.53
N TYR A 28 -51.23 -8.32 -3.23
CA TYR A 28 -52.26 -8.20 -2.20
C TYR A 28 -53.18 -7.02 -2.49
N VAL A 29 -52.64 -5.85 -2.87
CA VAL A 29 -53.49 -4.68 -3.25
C VAL A 29 -54.30 -4.94 -4.53
N LEU A 30 -53.72 -5.65 -5.51
CA LEU A 30 -54.39 -6.00 -6.76
C LEU A 30 -55.54 -7.02 -6.56
N PHE A 31 -55.36 -8.01 -5.70
CA PHE A 31 -56.35 -9.07 -5.49
C PHE A 31 -57.36 -8.75 -4.38
N ASN A 32 -57.05 -7.83 -3.45
CA ASN A 32 -57.93 -7.52 -2.31
C ASN A 32 -58.76 -6.24 -2.49
N SER A 33 -58.80 -5.64 -3.70
CA SER A 33 -59.65 -4.50 -3.99
C SER A 33 -61.12 -4.90 -4.17
N ARG A 34 -61.80 -5.28 -3.06
CA ARG A 34 -63.26 -5.26 -2.97
C ARG A 34 -63.74 -3.84 -2.72
N LYS A 35 -64.49 -3.35 -3.69
CA LYS A 35 -65.39 -2.18 -3.75
C LYS A 35 -65.51 -1.37 -2.45
N THR A 36 -64.96 -0.18 -2.45
CA THR A 36 -65.53 0.98 -1.77
C THR A 36 -65.53 2.17 -2.72
N ASN A 37 -66.68 2.73 -2.98
CA ASN A 37 -66.91 3.89 -3.81
C ASN A 37 -66.36 5.14 -3.11
N THR A 38 -65.24 5.66 -3.62
CA THR A 38 -64.85 7.06 -3.40
C THR A 38 -64.04 7.51 -4.62
N THR A 39 -64.61 8.50 -5.30
CA THR A 39 -64.14 9.10 -6.54
C THR A 39 -62.94 10.01 -6.28
N VAL A 40 -61.73 9.53 -6.61
CA VAL A 40 -60.56 10.37 -6.90
C VAL A 40 -59.95 9.80 -8.19
N PRO A 41 -59.75 10.60 -9.24
CA PRO A 41 -59.14 10.10 -10.49
C PRO A 41 -57.63 9.82 -10.27
N LEU A 42 -57.31 8.57 -10.05
CA LEU A 42 -55.93 8.08 -10.06
C LEU A 42 -55.51 7.81 -11.50
N PRO A 43 -54.27 8.13 -11.89
CA PRO A 43 -53.75 7.82 -13.21
C PRO A 43 -53.77 6.32 -13.44
N ASN A 44 -54.07 5.95 -14.65
CA ASN A 44 -54.30 4.62 -15.21
C ASN A 44 -53.34 3.56 -14.61
N LYS A 45 -53.91 2.67 -13.75
CA LYS A 45 -53.16 1.64 -12.98
C LYS A 45 -52.34 0.70 -13.85
N GLY A 46 -52.69 0.55 -15.14
CA GLY A 46 -51.92 -0.21 -16.12
C GLY A 46 -50.61 0.45 -16.53
N ALA A 47 -50.53 1.79 -16.54
CA ALA A 47 -49.32 2.53 -16.91
C ALA A 47 -48.23 2.44 -15.84
N LEU A 48 -48.62 2.42 -14.55
CA LEU A 48 -47.67 2.26 -13.43
C LEU A 48 -47.03 0.86 -13.37
N VAL A 49 -47.83 -0.19 -13.63
CA VAL A 49 -47.34 -1.57 -13.69
C VAL A 49 -46.42 -1.77 -14.89
N LEU A 50 -46.77 -1.17 -16.05
CA LEU A 50 -45.91 -1.22 -17.25
C LEU A 50 -44.60 -0.45 -17.07
N LEU A 51 -44.62 0.69 -16.36
CA LEU A 51 -43.45 1.48 -16.04
C LEU A 51 -42.52 0.72 -15.07
N PHE A 52 -43.07 -0.04 -14.13
CA PHE A 52 -42.27 -0.84 -13.19
C PHE A 52 -41.71 -2.14 -13.82
N LEU A 53 -42.41 -2.69 -14.83
CA LEU A 53 -41.91 -3.86 -15.60
C LEU A 53 -40.84 -3.49 -16.64
N LEU A 54 -40.85 -2.24 -17.12
CA LEU A 54 -39.85 -1.70 -18.05
C LEU A 54 -38.64 -1.06 -17.34
N ALA A 55 -38.73 -0.75 -16.05
CA ALA A 55 -37.66 -0.14 -15.28
C ALA A 55 -36.34 -0.98 -15.23
N PRO A 56 -36.34 -2.32 -15.12
CA PRO A 56 -35.10 -3.11 -15.16
C PRO A 56 -34.47 -3.15 -16.56
N LEU A 57 -35.18 -2.84 -17.62
CA LEU A 57 -34.64 -2.78 -18.98
C LEU A 57 -33.90 -1.46 -19.28
N ALA A 58 -34.16 -0.42 -18.48
CA ALA A 58 -33.49 0.88 -18.63
C ALA A 58 -32.16 0.99 -17.84
N PHE A 59 -31.84 0.04 -16.96
CA PHE A 59 -30.52 -0.15 -16.40
C PHE A 59 -29.65 -1.03 -17.31
N SER A 60 -29.68 -0.79 -18.61
CA SER A 60 -28.50 -1.01 -19.43
C SER A 60 -27.45 -0.04 -18.86
N TRP A 61 -26.59 -0.55 -18.00
CA TRP A 61 -25.33 0.10 -17.70
C TRP A 61 -24.65 0.26 -19.04
N ALA A 62 -24.76 1.45 -19.61
CA ALA A 62 -23.76 1.89 -20.56
C ALA A 62 -22.46 1.71 -19.79
N GLN A 63 -21.71 0.67 -20.09
CA GLN A 63 -20.30 0.58 -19.78
C GLN A 63 -19.70 1.76 -20.54
N ASP A 64 -19.73 2.91 -19.88
CA ASP A 64 -18.93 4.05 -20.27
C ASP A 64 -17.50 3.52 -20.15
N THR A 65 -16.97 3.04 -21.26
CA THR A 65 -15.57 2.66 -21.42
C THR A 65 -14.77 3.95 -21.28
N LYS A 66 -14.74 4.48 -20.04
CA LYS A 66 -13.95 5.66 -19.73
C LYS A 66 -12.51 5.26 -19.98
N GLU A 67 -12.00 5.73 -21.11
CA GLU A 67 -10.59 5.65 -21.40
C GLU A 67 -9.80 6.18 -20.19
N LEU A 68 -8.93 5.36 -19.67
CA LEU A 68 -8.09 5.72 -18.52
C LEU A 68 -7.11 6.83 -18.94
N THR A 69 -7.11 7.93 -18.20
CA THR A 69 -6.10 9.00 -18.38
C THR A 69 -4.87 8.72 -17.53
N LEU A 70 -3.71 9.34 -17.88
CA LEU A 70 -2.49 9.23 -17.08
C LEU A 70 -2.71 9.67 -15.62
N GLU A 71 -3.44 10.76 -15.43
CA GLU A 71 -3.72 11.28 -14.07
C GLU A 71 -4.51 10.27 -13.23
N GLN A 72 -5.55 9.66 -13.83
CA GLN A 72 -6.33 8.60 -13.15
C GLN A 72 -5.48 7.35 -12.86
N ALA A 73 -4.58 6.98 -13.78
CA ALA A 73 -3.64 5.88 -13.58
C ALA A 73 -2.69 6.15 -12.41
N LEU A 74 -2.15 7.36 -12.31
CA LEU A 74 -1.27 7.78 -11.21
C LEU A 74 -1.99 7.76 -9.86
N ILE A 75 -3.18 8.35 -9.77
CA ILE A 75 -3.99 8.36 -8.54
C ILE A 75 -4.33 6.94 -8.10
N ARG A 76 -4.70 6.07 -9.06
CA ARG A 76 -5.02 4.67 -8.75
C ARG A 76 -3.80 3.91 -8.27
N ALA A 77 -2.65 4.07 -8.93
CA ALA A 77 -1.41 3.44 -8.52
C ALA A 77 -1.00 3.84 -7.10
N GLU A 78 -1.06 5.13 -6.76
CA GLU A 78 -0.74 5.60 -5.40
C GLU A 78 -1.63 4.98 -4.32
N LYS A 79 -2.91 4.75 -4.63
CA LYS A 79 -3.86 4.20 -3.65
C LYS A 79 -3.79 2.68 -3.53
N GLN A 80 -3.53 1.97 -4.62
CA GLN A 80 -3.73 0.53 -4.69
C GLN A 80 -2.44 -0.29 -4.83
N ASN A 81 -1.30 0.36 -5.14
CA ASN A 81 -0.06 -0.37 -5.32
C ASN A 81 0.43 -1.02 -4.02
N PRO A 82 0.62 -2.37 -3.98
CA PRO A 82 0.99 -3.08 -2.76
C PRO A 82 2.36 -2.69 -2.21
N LEU A 83 3.32 -2.35 -3.08
CA LEU A 83 4.66 -1.92 -2.64
C LEU A 83 4.59 -0.60 -1.88
N LEU A 84 3.77 0.33 -2.38
CA LEU A 84 3.58 1.62 -1.70
C LEU A 84 2.84 1.46 -0.37
N GLN A 85 1.81 0.60 -0.32
CA GLN A 85 1.13 0.26 0.94
C GLN A 85 2.09 -0.37 1.95
N ALA A 86 3.00 -1.26 1.50
CA ALA A 86 4.02 -1.83 2.37
C ALA A 86 4.99 -0.78 2.90
N SER A 87 5.40 0.19 2.06
CA SER A 87 6.27 1.31 2.48
C SER A 87 5.58 2.22 3.49
N GLN A 88 4.28 2.51 3.32
CA GLN A 88 3.46 3.23 4.30
C GLN A 88 3.36 2.49 5.63
N LYS A 89 3.15 1.16 5.62
CA LYS A 89 3.12 0.35 6.84
C LYS A 89 4.47 0.30 7.56
N ARG A 90 5.57 0.34 6.83
CA ARG A 90 6.91 0.49 7.43
C ARG A 90 7.06 1.83 8.12
N LEU A 91 6.60 2.92 7.50
CA LEU A 91 6.60 4.24 8.13
C LEU A 91 5.78 4.25 9.42
N GLU A 92 4.54 3.72 9.41
CA GLU A 92 3.70 3.59 10.60
C GLU A 92 4.42 2.80 11.72
N SER A 93 5.09 1.70 11.37
CA SER A 93 5.87 0.90 12.32
C SER A 93 7.01 1.69 12.95
N VAL A 94 7.79 2.41 12.14
CA VAL A 94 8.90 3.25 12.63
C VAL A 94 8.38 4.42 13.48
N GLN A 95 7.25 5.01 13.12
CA GLN A 95 6.58 6.04 13.93
C GLN A 95 6.18 5.49 15.31
N ALA A 96 5.58 4.31 15.36
CA ALA A 96 5.21 3.65 16.62
C ALA A 96 6.45 3.37 17.48
N MET A 97 7.59 3.01 16.87
CA MET A 97 8.84 2.78 17.59
C MET A 97 9.36 4.03 18.30
N THR A 98 9.01 5.24 17.89
CA THR A 98 9.45 6.47 18.59
C THR A 98 8.94 6.54 20.02
N GLY A 99 7.81 5.91 20.32
CA GLY A 99 7.28 5.77 21.69
C GLY A 99 8.15 4.90 22.61
N THR A 100 8.96 3.99 22.06
CA THR A 100 9.85 3.12 22.84
C THR A 100 11.09 3.83 23.36
N ALA A 101 11.27 5.12 23.01
CA ALA A 101 12.38 5.91 23.52
C ALA A 101 12.40 6.01 25.07
N TRP A 102 11.25 5.93 25.71
CA TRP A 102 11.07 5.89 27.15
C TRP A 102 10.87 4.46 27.66
N ASN A 103 11.70 3.54 27.23
CA ASN A 103 11.64 2.17 27.71
C ASN A 103 12.27 2.08 29.10
N LEU A 104 11.45 2.21 30.12
CA LEU A 104 11.86 1.92 31.49
C LEU A 104 12.12 0.42 31.64
N GLY A 105 13.24 0.04 32.24
CA GLY A 105 13.55 -1.34 32.55
C GLY A 105 12.40 -2.01 33.32
N ARG A 106 12.40 -3.33 33.36
CA ARG A 106 11.35 -4.07 34.08
C ARG A 106 11.37 -3.71 35.58
N THR A 107 10.19 -3.41 36.12
CA THR A 107 10.01 -3.31 37.57
C THR A 107 10.09 -4.71 38.16
N GLU A 108 11.00 -4.92 39.09
CA GLU A 108 11.20 -6.19 39.76
C GLU A 108 10.50 -6.14 41.13
N VAL A 109 9.54 -7.03 41.32
CA VAL A 109 8.95 -7.26 42.66
C VAL A 109 9.62 -8.51 43.24
N TYR A 110 10.19 -8.40 44.39
CA TYR A 110 10.89 -9.51 44.99
C TYR A 110 10.49 -9.76 46.44
N HIS A 111 10.64 -11.00 46.87
CA HIS A 111 10.59 -11.45 48.24
C HIS A 111 11.91 -12.11 48.55
N ALA A 112 12.55 -11.66 49.62
CA ALA A 112 13.77 -12.27 50.10
C ALA A 112 13.52 -12.78 51.54
N GLN A 113 14.01 -13.97 51.83
CA GLN A 113 14.05 -14.54 53.15
C GLN A 113 15.48 -14.97 53.43
N ASP A 114 16.07 -14.43 54.51
CA ASP A 114 17.45 -14.65 54.83
C ASP A 114 17.61 -14.91 56.31
N GLN A 115 18.49 -15.84 56.68
CA GLN A 115 18.91 -16.15 58.06
C GLN A 115 20.21 -15.47 58.43
N ASN A 116 20.92 -14.88 57.46
CA ASN A 116 22.25 -14.32 57.65
C ASN A 116 22.27 -12.93 58.27
N ASP A 117 21.14 -12.47 58.77
CA ASP A 117 21.13 -11.17 59.44
C ASP A 117 21.80 -11.24 60.82
N ILE A 118 22.52 -10.21 61.14
CA ILE A 118 23.47 -10.03 62.24
C ILE A 118 22.87 -10.29 63.65
N ALA A 119 21.57 -10.50 63.77
CA ALA A 119 20.90 -10.88 64.98
C ALA A 119 20.84 -12.41 65.12
N GLU A 120 21.69 -12.98 65.98
CA GLU A 120 21.67 -14.40 66.36
C GLU A 120 20.41 -14.78 67.16
N ASN A 121 19.22 -14.43 66.66
CA ASN A 121 17.95 -14.70 67.34
C ASN A 121 17.22 -15.93 66.76
N GLY A 122 17.81 -16.63 65.82
CA GLY A 122 17.24 -17.84 65.21
C GLY A 122 15.97 -17.61 64.33
N VAL A 123 15.64 -16.37 64.00
CA VAL A 123 14.43 -15.98 63.25
C VAL A 123 14.83 -15.45 61.88
N PHE A 124 14.05 -15.80 60.88
CA PHE A 124 14.28 -15.33 59.50
C PHE A 124 13.96 -13.83 59.37
N ASN A 125 14.82 -13.15 58.64
CA ASN A 125 14.50 -11.83 58.11
C ASN A 125 13.72 -11.97 56.83
N GLN A 126 12.58 -11.30 56.72
CA GLN A 126 11.75 -11.28 55.50
C GLN A 126 11.67 -9.87 54.95
N VAL A 127 11.96 -9.75 53.65
CA VAL A 127 11.93 -8.48 52.95
C VAL A 127 11.05 -8.62 51.68
N TRP A 128 10.12 -7.72 51.55
CA TRP A 128 9.37 -7.50 50.31
C TRP A 128 9.80 -6.18 49.71
N GLY A 129 10.14 -6.17 48.43
CA GLY A 129 10.60 -4.95 47.78
C GLY A 129 10.20 -4.84 46.32
N ILE A 130 10.34 -3.61 45.85
CA ILE A 130 10.14 -3.23 44.44
C ILE A 130 11.42 -2.52 44.00
N ARG A 131 12.07 -3.07 43.00
CA ARG A 131 13.29 -2.51 42.43
C ARG A 131 13.02 -2.00 41.01
N GLN A 132 13.49 -0.77 40.71
CA GLN A 132 13.41 -0.15 39.39
C GLN A 132 14.79 0.34 38.96
N GLY A 133 15.22 -0.13 37.79
CA GLY A 133 16.37 0.44 37.08
C GLY A 133 15.94 1.61 36.22
N LEU A 134 16.70 2.68 36.25
CA LEU A 134 16.52 3.88 35.41
C LEU A 134 17.85 4.19 34.75
N GLU A 135 17.83 4.35 33.44
CA GLU A 135 18.98 4.86 32.72
C GLU A 135 19.16 6.37 32.99
N PHE A 136 20.34 6.88 32.71
CA PHE A 136 20.57 8.33 32.83
C PHE A 136 19.64 9.10 31.90
N PRO A 137 19.04 10.24 32.32
CA PRO A 137 18.00 10.94 31.53
C PRO A 137 18.41 11.29 30.10
N SER A 138 19.71 11.56 29.86
CA SER A 138 20.21 11.87 28.51
C SER A 138 20.16 10.66 27.56
N VAL A 139 20.16 9.42 28.07
CA VAL A 139 20.04 8.20 27.27
C VAL A 139 18.68 8.19 26.57
N TYR A 140 17.60 8.42 27.30
CA TYR A 140 16.24 8.48 26.73
C TYR A 140 16.11 9.59 25.68
N ALA A 141 16.67 10.77 25.95
CA ALA A 141 16.65 11.90 25.01
C ALA A 141 17.40 11.58 23.71
N THR A 142 18.57 10.94 23.84
CA THR A 142 19.42 10.56 22.69
C THR A 142 18.75 9.46 21.88
N GLN A 143 18.17 8.45 22.54
CA GLN A 143 17.40 7.38 21.91
C GLN A 143 16.21 7.94 21.13
N LYS A 144 15.47 8.91 21.71
CA LYS A 144 14.37 9.58 21.02
C LYS A 144 14.83 10.30 19.76
N ASN A 145 15.98 10.97 19.80
CA ASN A 145 16.52 11.67 18.63
C ASN A 145 16.97 10.68 17.54
N TYR A 146 17.57 9.56 17.92
CA TYR A 146 17.91 8.47 17.01
C TYR A 146 16.67 7.91 16.29
N LEU A 147 15.62 7.57 17.02
CA LEU A 147 14.38 7.06 16.48
C LEU A 147 13.67 8.08 15.56
N LYS A 148 13.65 9.34 15.96
CA LYS A 148 13.10 10.42 15.12
C LYS A 148 13.89 10.64 13.83
N ALA A 149 15.22 10.49 13.86
CA ALA A 149 16.03 10.57 12.65
C ALA A 149 15.71 9.38 11.70
N GLY A 150 15.55 8.18 12.25
CA GLY A 150 15.09 7.01 11.48
C GLY A 150 13.69 7.19 10.89
N GLN A 151 12.78 7.82 11.62
CA GLN A 151 11.45 8.18 11.08
C GLN A 151 11.57 9.11 9.87
N ARG A 152 12.36 10.19 9.97
CA ARG A 152 12.58 11.10 8.84
C ARG A 152 13.20 10.42 7.63
N GLN A 153 14.12 9.48 7.86
CA GLN A 153 14.70 8.70 6.78
C GLN A 153 13.64 7.84 6.09
N GLN A 154 12.75 7.20 6.86
CA GLN A 154 11.67 6.40 6.29
C GLN A 154 10.60 7.26 5.57
N GLU A 155 10.32 8.47 6.04
CA GLU A 155 9.48 9.45 5.35
C GLU A 155 10.05 9.82 3.98
N ALA A 156 11.34 10.15 3.92
CA ALA A 156 12.02 10.46 2.67
C ALA A 156 12.10 9.25 1.72
N LEU A 157 12.22 8.02 2.26
CA LEU A 157 12.16 6.79 1.47
C LEU A 157 10.77 6.59 0.85
N LEU A 158 9.69 6.83 1.60
CA LEU A 158 8.34 6.76 1.07
C LEU A 158 8.14 7.74 -0.09
N GLU A 159 8.66 8.97 0.00
CA GLU A 159 8.61 9.94 -1.10
C GLU A 159 9.37 9.46 -2.33
N LEU A 160 10.51 8.79 -2.15
CA LEU A 160 11.25 8.15 -3.24
C LEU A 160 10.45 7.04 -3.90
N ASP A 161 9.79 6.17 -3.11
CA ASP A 161 8.95 5.08 -3.61
C ASP A 161 7.76 5.63 -4.42
N VAL A 162 7.11 6.70 -3.94
CA VAL A 162 6.04 7.40 -4.67
C VAL A 162 6.55 7.93 -6.00
N ARG A 163 7.71 8.61 -6.02
CA ARG A 163 8.30 9.13 -7.27
C ARG A 163 8.67 8.02 -8.24
N ALA A 164 9.25 6.92 -7.74
CA ALA A 164 9.61 5.77 -8.56
C ALA A 164 8.37 5.14 -9.19
N LEU A 165 7.30 4.96 -8.43
CA LEU A 165 6.03 4.44 -8.92
C LEU A 165 5.41 5.38 -9.98
N LYS A 166 5.34 6.69 -9.72
CA LYS A 166 4.83 7.67 -10.69
C LYS A 166 5.60 7.64 -12.00
N LYS A 167 6.93 7.57 -11.92
CA LYS A 167 7.81 7.47 -13.09
C LYS A 167 7.49 6.21 -13.90
N GLU A 168 7.37 5.05 -13.24
CA GLU A 168 7.15 3.79 -13.92
C GLU A 168 5.74 3.72 -14.55
N VAL A 169 4.71 4.19 -13.85
CA VAL A 169 3.35 4.30 -14.39
C VAL A 169 3.32 5.24 -15.60
N SER A 170 3.93 6.42 -15.50
CA SER A 170 3.97 7.38 -16.61
C SER A 170 4.70 6.82 -17.82
N ARG A 171 5.85 6.17 -17.61
CA ARG A 171 6.63 5.52 -18.67
C ARG A 171 5.83 4.44 -19.37
N THR A 172 5.21 3.53 -18.61
CA THR A 172 4.44 2.41 -19.17
C THR A 172 3.18 2.90 -19.89
N PHE A 173 2.53 3.94 -19.37
CA PHE A 173 1.38 4.57 -20.00
C PHE A 173 1.74 5.19 -21.36
N ILE A 174 2.82 5.98 -21.42
CA ILE A 174 3.30 6.60 -22.66
C ILE A 174 3.75 5.54 -23.67
N GLN A 175 4.39 4.47 -23.20
CA GLN A 175 4.79 3.35 -24.05
C GLN A 175 3.56 2.64 -24.64
N ALA A 176 2.51 2.42 -23.86
CA ALA A 176 1.25 1.87 -24.37
C ALA A 176 0.59 2.79 -25.41
N GLN A 177 0.57 4.12 -25.19
CA GLN A 177 0.09 5.09 -26.16
C GLN A 177 0.91 5.05 -27.47
N TYR A 178 2.23 4.96 -27.38
CA TYR A 178 3.11 4.87 -28.55
C TYR A 178 2.77 3.66 -29.41
N TRP A 179 2.66 2.47 -28.78
CA TRP A 179 2.35 1.24 -29.51
C TRP A 179 0.92 1.25 -30.09
N MET A 180 -0.03 1.86 -29.39
CA MET A 180 -1.40 2.04 -29.88
C MET A 180 -1.44 2.92 -31.15
N GLU A 181 -0.74 4.04 -31.14
CA GLU A 181 -0.67 4.94 -32.29
C GLU A 181 0.10 4.29 -33.45
N LEU A 182 1.19 3.58 -33.17
CA LEU A 182 1.97 2.87 -34.16
C LEU A 182 1.14 1.76 -34.82
N GLU A 183 0.34 1.00 -34.07
CA GLU A 183 -0.58 -0.01 -34.62
C GLU A 183 -1.56 0.60 -35.62
N VAL A 184 -2.18 1.74 -35.31
CA VAL A 184 -3.11 2.44 -36.18
C VAL A 184 -2.41 2.84 -37.47
N ARG A 185 -1.20 3.42 -37.40
CA ARG A 185 -0.43 3.83 -38.57
C ARG A 185 0.01 2.64 -39.45
N LEU A 186 0.47 1.57 -38.81
CA LEU A 186 0.85 0.34 -39.53
C LEU A 186 -0.38 -0.35 -40.14
N GLY A 187 -1.56 -0.26 -39.48
CA GLY A 187 -2.81 -0.74 -40.08
C GLY A 187 -3.19 -0.03 -41.34
N TYR A 188 -3.00 1.30 -41.41
CA TYR A 188 -3.18 2.07 -42.65
C TYR A 188 -2.20 1.64 -43.75
N LEU A 189 -0.90 1.52 -43.41
CA LEU A 189 0.14 1.07 -44.35
C LEU A 189 -0.12 -0.37 -44.82
N ASP A 190 -0.52 -1.27 -43.95
CA ASP A 190 -0.86 -2.66 -44.31
C ASP A 190 -1.96 -2.69 -45.38
N SER A 191 -3.05 -1.93 -45.19
CA SER A 191 -4.13 -1.83 -46.19
C SER A 191 -3.66 -1.30 -47.54
N LEU A 192 -2.74 -0.31 -47.53
CA LEU A 192 -2.15 0.26 -48.73
C LEU A 192 -1.28 -0.78 -49.44
N TYR A 193 -0.39 -1.47 -48.75
CA TYR A 193 0.49 -2.47 -49.34
C TYR A 193 -0.23 -3.74 -49.79
N VAL A 194 -1.32 -4.14 -49.12
CA VAL A 194 -2.22 -5.20 -49.60
C VAL A 194 -2.83 -4.81 -50.98
N SER A 195 -3.29 -3.57 -51.10
CA SER A 195 -3.82 -3.06 -52.40
C SER A 195 -2.74 -3.00 -53.47
N PHE A 196 -1.54 -2.53 -53.12
CA PHE A 196 -0.40 -2.44 -54.01
C PHE A 196 0.06 -3.82 -54.53
N ALA A 197 0.23 -4.81 -53.65
CA ALA A 197 0.61 -6.17 -53.99
C ALA A 197 -0.43 -6.83 -54.91
N ARG A 198 -1.73 -6.61 -54.64
CA ARG A 198 -2.81 -7.09 -55.52
C ARG A 198 -2.74 -6.46 -56.91
N SER A 199 -2.45 -5.16 -57.00
CA SER A 199 -2.30 -4.46 -58.28
C SER A 199 -1.07 -4.95 -59.05
N ALA A 200 0.07 -5.17 -58.38
CA ALA A 200 1.27 -5.72 -58.99
C ALA A 200 1.04 -7.14 -59.53
N ALA A 201 0.30 -7.98 -58.83
CA ALA A 201 -0.06 -9.32 -59.27
C ALA A 201 -0.91 -9.27 -60.57
N ARG A 202 -1.94 -8.40 -60.60
CA ARG A 202 -2.80 -8.23 -61.82
C ARG A 202 -2.02 -7.71 -63.00
N ARG A 203 -1.11 -6.75 -62.84
CA ARG A 203 -0.26 -6.21 -63.88
C ARG A 203 0.68 -7.27 -64.45
N LEU A 204 1.22 -8.16 -63.59
CA LEU A 204 2.01 -9.30 -64.04
C LEU A 204 1.18 -10.25 -64.94
N GLU A 205 -0.07 -10.56 -64.52
CA GLU A 205 -1.00 -11.39 -65.30
C GLU A 205 -1.31 -10.78 -66.68
N MET A 206 -1.35 -9.44 -66.81
CA MET A 206 -1.56 -8.70 -68.07
C MET A 206 -0.27 -8.51 -68.89
N GLY A 207 0.88 -8.90 -68.38
CA GLY A 207 2.19 -8.71 -69.01
C GLY A 207 2.80 -7.31 -68.84
N ASP A 208 2.19 -6.45 -68.02
CA ASP A 208 2.58 -5.05 -67.76
C ASP A 208 3.54 -4.85 -66.56
N ALA A 209 3.94 -5.93 -65.91
CA ALA A 209 4.88 -5.89 -64.79
C ALA A 209 5.80 -7.11 -64.82
N THR A 210 6.93 -7.00 -64.13
CA THR A 210 7.88 -8.10 -63.94
C THR A 210 7.56 -8.94 -62.73
N LEU A 211 8.03 -10.20 -62.70
CA LEU A 211 7.94 -11.05 -61.52
C LEU A 211 8.64 -10.41 -60.30
N LEU A 212 9.74 -9.71 -60.56
CA LEU A 212 10.49 -9.01 -59.50
C LEU A 212 9.66 -7.92 -58.82
N GLU A 213 8.91 -7.14 -59.59
CA GLU A 213 8.00 -6.10 -59.07
C GLU A 213 6.91 -6.70 -58.20
N LYS A 214 6.27 -7.81 -58.59
CA LYS A 214 5.28 -8.55 -57.82
C LYS A 214 5.88 -9.04 -56.51
N LEU A 215 7.02 -9.75 -56.59
CA LEU A 215 7.67 -10.32 -55.37
C LEU A 215 8.10 -9.22 -54.41
N THR A 216 8.58 -8.08 -54.93
CA THR A 216 8.95 -6.93 -54.08
C THR A 216 7.73 -6.35 -53.37
N ALA A 217 6.60 -6.20 -54.05
CA ALA A 217 5.35 -5.71 -53.46
C ALA A 217 4.81 -6.66 -52.39
N GLU A 218 4.81 -7.96 -52.64
CA GLU A 218 4.39 -8.99 -51.70
C GLU A 218 5.34 -9.06 -50.45
N SER A 219 6.65 -8.93 -50.68
CA SER A 219 7.64 -8.88 -49.59
C SER A 219 7.41 -7.70 -48.67
N LYS A 220 7.15 -6.50 -49.24
CA LYS A 220 6.86 -5.30 -48.45
C LYS A 220 5.53 -5.40 -47.72
N GLN A 221 4.51 -5.97 -48.29
CA GLN A 221 3.23 -6.24 -47.61
C GLN A 221 3.46 -7.15 -46.39
N LYS A 222 4.22 -8.25 -46.55
CA LYS A 222 4.53 -9.16 -45.43
C LYS A 222 5.34 -8.47 -44.35
N GLU A 223 6.34 -7.66 -44.68
CA GLU A 223 7.14 -6.89 -43.72
C GLU A 223 6.25 -5.97 -42.89
N ILE A 224 5.34 -5.22 -43.51
CA ILE A 224 4.41 -4.33 -42.80
C ILE A 224 3.46 -5.14 -41.89
N GLY A 225 2.94 -6.26 -42.38
CA GLY A 225 2.09 -7.16 -41.60
C GLY A 225 2.79 -7.68 -40.33
N LEU A 226 4.07 -8.05 -40.45
CA LEU A 226 4.88 -8.47 -39.29
C LEU A 226 5.07 -7.33 -38.29
N ARG A 227 5.43 -6.13 -38.76
CA ARG A 227 5.60 -4.95 -37.87
C ARG A 227 4.29 -4.57 -37.16
N LYS A 228 3.14 -4.70 -37.85
CA LYS A 228 1.83 -4.49 -37.23
C LYS A 228 1.55 -5.51 -36.13
N SER A 229 1.84 -6.80 -36.36
CA SER A 229 1.67 -7.85 -35.37
C SER A 229 2.60 -7.64 -34.14
N GLU A 230 3.83 -7.19 -34.39
CA GLU A 230 4.77 -6.79 -33.32
C GLU A 230 4.20 -5.63 -32.49
N ALA A 231 3.72 -4.55 -33.15
CA ALA A 231 3.11 -3.42 -32.45
C ALA A 231 1.89 -3.82 -31.59
N GLN A 232 1.06 -4.75 -32.10
CA GLN A 232 -0.07 -5.31 -31.36
C GLN A 232 0.38 -6.05 -30.11
N THR A 233 1.43 -6.86 -30.23
CA THR A 233 1.98 -7.62 -29.11
C THR A 233 2.57 -6.69 -28.05
N GLU A 234 3.36 -5.71 -28.46
CA GLU A 234 3.98 -4.75 -27.52
C GLU A 234 2.95 -3.83 -26.85
N LYS A 235 1.90 -3.41 -27.58
CA LYS A 235 0.76 -2.71 -26.98
C LYS A 235 0.14 -3.55 -25.86
N LYS A 236 -0.15 -4.82 -26.14
CA LYS A 236 -0.75 -5.73 -25.15
C LYS A 236 0.15 -5.91 -23.92
N ASN A 237 1.45 -6.10 -24.14
CA ASN A 237 2.43 -6.22 -23.06
C ASN A 237 2.46 -4.96 -22.17
N ALA A 238 2.50 -3.77 -22.79
CA ALA A 238 2.49 -2.50 -22.08
C ALA A 238 1.18 -2.29 -21.27
N LEU A 239 0.03 -2.65 -21.83
CA LEU A 239 -1.25 -2.58 -21.11
C LEU A 239 -1.32 -3.56 -19.93
N ILE A 240 -0.80 -4.78 -20.08
CA ILE A 240 -0.72 -5.75 -18.97
C ILE A 240 0.19 -5.23 -17.86
N GLN A 241 1.35 -4.67 -18.22
CA GLN A 241 2.26 -4.07 -17.24
C GLN A 241 1.63 -2.88 -16.53
N LEU A 242 0.94 -2.00 -17.25
CA LEU A 242 0.19 -0.88 -16.67
C LEU A 242 -0.91 -1.37 -15.74
N ALA A 243 -1.70 -2.36 -16.15
CA ALA A 243 -2.75 -2.96 -15.33
C ALA A 243 -2.20 -3.52 -14.01
N SER A 244 -1.03 -4.16 -14.05
CA SER A 244 -0.34 -4.65 -12.85
C SER A 244 0.09 -3.51 -11.93
N LEU A 245 0.67 -2.43 -12.47
CA LEU A 245 1.13 -1.28 -11.66
C LEU A 245 -0.01 -0.55 -10.94
N ILE A 246 -1.18 -0.44 -11.61
CA ILE A 246 -2.36 0.25 -11.08
C ILE A 246 -3.35 -0.71 -10.38
N GLN A 247 -3.03 -1.99 -10.26
CA GLN A 247 -3.92 -3.04 -9.73
C GLN A 247 -5.31 -2.98 -10.38
N TRP A 248 -5.34 -3.15 -11.71
CA TRP A 248 -6.58 -3.10 -12.47
C TRP A 248 -7.41 -4.37 -12.23
N GLU A 249 -8.59 -4.23 -11.60
CA GLU A 249 -9.54 -5.32 -11.33
C GLU A 249 -10.77 -5.28 -12.25
N GLY A 250 -10.76 -4.44 -13.27
CA GLY A 250 -11.90 -4.29 -14.19
C GLY A 250 -12.11 -5.54 -15.04
N GLU A 251 -13.37 -5.92 -15.26
CA GLU A 251 -13.75 -6.94 -16.26
C GLU A 251 -13.52 -6.38 -17.65
N GLY A 252 -12.50 -6.87 -18.36
CA GLY A 252 -12.19 -6.49 -19.73
C GLY A 252 -10.77 -5.95 -19.95
N GLU A 253 -10.47 -5.69 -21.22
CA GLU A 253 -9.19 -5.13 -21.62
C GLU A 253 -9.09 -3.65 -21.19
N LEU A 254 -7.95 -3.28 -20.58
CA LEU A 254 -7.67 -1.91 -20.18
C LEU A 254 -7.59 -1.01 -21.40
N THR A 255 -8.47 -0.01 -21.48
CA THR A 255 -8.44 1.03 -22.53
C THR A 255 -7.87 2.32 -21.96
N ILE A 256 -6.90 2.88 -22.65
CA ILE A 256 -6.23 4.13 -22.27
C ILE A 256 -6.55 5.26 -23.26
N SER A 257 -6.50 6.49 -22.79
CA SER A 257 -6.74 7.66 -23.63
C SER A 257 -5.67 7.80 -24.71
N SER A 258 -6.12 8.04 -25.95
CA SER A 258 -5.28 8.33 -27.10
C SER A 258 -4.72 9.76 -27.11
N LYS A 259 -5.21 10.65 -26.22
CA LYS A 259 -4.73 12.03 -26.15
C LYS A 259 -3.26 12.07 -25.74
N PRO A 260 -2.39 12.79 -26.51
CA PRO A 260 -0.98 12.86 -26.18
C PRO A 260 -0.77 13.47 -24.78
N VAL A 261 0.10 12.83 -23.99
CA VAL A 261 0.47 13.33 -22.69
C VAL A 261 1.51 14.44 -22.85
N ILE A 262 1.17 15.65 -22.44
CA ILE A 262 2.12 16.75 -22.34
C ILE A 262 2.68 16.72 -20.93
N LEU A 263 3.93 16.25 -20.79
CA LEU A 263 4.63 16.31 -19.51
C LEU A 263 5.02 17.78 -19.26
N ALA A 264 4.37 18.43 -18.30
CA ALA A 264 4.83 19.71 -17.82
C ALA A 264 6.22 19.52 -17.19
N HIS A 265 7.18 20.31 -17.65
CA HIS A 265 8.50 20.35 -17.02
C HIS A 265 8.36 21.11 -15.70
N GLU A 266 8.15 20.37 -14.61
CA GLU A 266 8.31 20.95 -13.27
C GLU A 266 9.78 21.27 -13.08
N ASN A 267 10.11 22.55 -13.09
CA ASN A 267 11.38 23.05 -12.59
C ASN A 267 11.42 22.86 -11.04
N SER A 268 11.49 21.60 -10.60
CA SER A 268 11.68 21.30 -9.20
C SER A 268 13.13 21.60 -8.82
N GLN A 269 13.40 22.87 -8.52
CA GLN A 269 14.60 23.26 -7.76
C GLN A 269 14.51 22.80 -6.30
N GLU A 270 13.38 22.26 -5.88
CA GLU A 270 13.24 21.58 -4.59
C GLU A 270 14.09 20.33 -4.57
N GLY A 271 14.84 20.15 -3.49
CA GLY A 271 15.82 19.10 -3.35
C GLY A 271 15.23 17.71 -3.65
N HIS A 272 15.96 16.92 -4.41
CA HIS A 272 15.52 15.56 -4.75
C HIS A 272 15.35 14.74 -3.45
N PRO A 273 14.23 13.98 -3.24
CA PRO A 273 13.99 13.21 -2.02
C PRO A 273 15.11 12.25 -1.64
N GLY A 274 15.94 11.83 -2.61
CA GLY A 274 17.15 11.07 -2.35
C GLY A 274 18.20 11.81 -1.53
N ILE A 275 18.27 13.15 -1.64
CA ILE A 275 19.15 13.98 -0.81
C ILE A 275 18.62 13.99 0.61
N SER A 276 17.33 14.22 0.78
CA SER A 276 16.67 14.20 2.10
C SER A 276 16.80 12.84 2.79
N TRP A 277 16.65 11.74 2.04
CA TRP A 277 16.87 10.38 2.54
C TRP A 277 18.31 10.17 3.02
N TYR A 278 19.30 10.62 2.23
CA TYR A 278 20.71 10.50 2.58
C TYR A 278 21.07 11.35 3.79
N GLU A 279 20.61 12.60 3.85
CA GLU A 279 20.84 13.50 4.97
C GLU A 279 20.19 12.98 6.26
N ALA A 280 18.96 12.47 6.19
CA ALA A 280 18.29 11.86 7.32
C ALA A 280 19.03 10.60 7.79
N GLY A 281 19.54 9.77 6.89
CA GLY A 281 20.38 8.61 7.20
C GLY A 281 21.69 9.00 7.87
N LYS A 282 22.37 10.05 7.38
CA LYS A 282 23.55 10.61 8.04
C LYS A 282 23.25 11.07 9.47
N GLN A 283 22.14 11.79 9.66
CA GLN A 283 21.71 12.22 10.99
C GLN A 283 21.41 11.03 11.91
N GLN A 284 20.76 9.99 11.40
CA GLN A 284 20.47 8.77 12.17
C GLN A 284 21.78 8.09 12.61
N ALA A 285 22.77 7.95 11.72
CA ALA A 285 24.08 7.37 12.05
C ALA A 285 24.83 8.19 13.12
N LEU A 286 24.76 9.53 13.04
CA LEU A 286 25.33 10.41 14.08
C LEU A 286 24.64 10.22 15.43
N PHE A 287 23.33 10.09 15.45
CA PHE A 287 22.62 9.81 16.71
C PHE A 287 22.88 8.40 17.21
N GLN A 288 23.03 7.41 16.34
CA GLN A 288 23.43 6.05 16.75
C GLN A 288 24.78 6.08 17.48
N THR A 289 25.77 6.79 16.96
CA THR A 289 27.06 6.95 17.64
C THR A 289 26.89 7.60 19.03
N ARG A 290 25.99 8.59 19.15
CA ARG A 290 25.70 9.22 20.43
C ARG A 290 24.99 8.24 21.39
N VAL A 291 24.07 7.41 20.93
CA VAL A 291 23.43 6.36 21.73
C VAL A 291 24.49 5.42 22.29
N GLU A 292 25.41 4.94 21.44
CA GLU A 292 26.51 4.10 21.93
C GLU A 292 27.43 4.80 22.96
N GLN A 293 27.63 6.09 22.82
CA GLN A 293 28.39 6.88 23.81
C GLN A 293 27.66 7.00 25.14
N GLN A 294 26.31 7.01 25.16
CA GLN A 294 25.54 7.11 26.40
C GLN A 294 25.68 5.86 27.29
N ALA A 295 26.05 4.71 26.72
CA ALA A 295 26.29 3.48 27.50
C ALA A 295 27.51 3.57 28.45
N PHE A 296 28.30 4.64 28.39
CA PHE A 296 29.31 4.95 29.40
C PHE A 296 28.75 5.67 30.62
N LEU A 297 27.53 6.15 30.60
CA LEU A 297 26.91 6.83 31.73
C LEU A 297 26.43 5.82 32.77
N PRO A 298 26.42 6.20 34.05
CA PRO A 298 25.88 5.36 35.11
C PRO A 298 24.36 5.19 34.98
N ASP A 299 23.87 4.01 35.31
CA ASP A 299 22.44 3.76 35.54
C ASP A 299 22.11 4.00 37.03
N VAL A 300 20.84 4.35 37.29
CA VAL A 300 20.32 4.57 38.65
C VAL A 300 19.40 3.43 38.98
N LYS A 301 19.62 2.81 40.16
CA LYS A 301 18.73 1.78 40.72
C LYS A 301 18.05 2.30 41.95
N VAL A 302 16.73 2.23 41.98
CA VAL A 302 15.92 2.60 43.13
C VAL A 302 15.25 1.34 43.64
N ASN A 303 15.40 1.08 44.94
CA ASN A 303 14.78 -0.04 45.61
C ASN A 303 13.98 0.47 46.82
N LEU A 304 12.70 0.16 46.82
CA LEU A 304 11.80 0.43 47.94
C LEU A 304 11.44 -0.91 48.57
N PHE A 305 11.62 -1.04 49.89
CA PHE A 305 11.38 -2.30 50.53
C PHE A 305 10.77 -2.13 51.93
N ARG A 306 10.20 -3.20 52.44
CA ARG A 306 9.79 -3.34 53.85
C ARG A 306 10.28 -4.67 54.35
N GLY A 307 10.84 -4.66 55.57
CA GLY A 307 11.37 -5.86 56.19
C GLY A 307 10.85 -6.06 57.62
N THR A 308 10.85 -7.32 58.03
CA THR A 308 10.57 -7.74 59.42
C THR A 308 11.34 -9.01 59.72
N ASN A 309 11.78 -9.17 60.98
CA ASN A 309 12.48 -10.37 61.45
C ASN A 309 11.55 -11.44 62.01
N LEU A 310 10.24 -11.31 61.93
CA LEU A 310 9.23 -12.26 62.41
C LEU A 310 9.32 -12.62 63.90
N ALA A 311 10.19 -11.97 64.69
CA ALA A 311 10.26 -12.19 66.13
C ALA A 311 9.01 -11.69 66.84
N ALA A 312 8.66 -12.28 68.00
CA ALA A 312 7.52 -11.82 68.75
C ALA A 312 7.70 -10.34 69.18
N GLY A 313 6.74 -9.49 68.73
CA GLY A 313 6.78 -8.05 68.91
C GLY A 313 7.56 -7.27 67.88
N SER A 314 8.03 -7.90 66.77
CA SER A 314 8.73 -7.21 65.69
C SER A 314 7.80 -6.29 64.92
N LYS A 315 8.33 -5.16 64.46
CA LYS A 315 7.63 -4.18 63.62
C LYS A 315 8.08 -4.33 62.19
N ILE A 316 7.24 -3.84 61.26
CA ILE A 316 7.59 -3.72 59.85
C ILE A 316 8.35 -2.40 59.67
N TYR A 317 9.54 -2.49 59.09
CA TYR A 317 10.41 -1.34 58.82
C TYR A 317 10.45 -1.08 57.34
N PRO A 318 9.97 0.09 56.86
CA PRO A 318 10.18 0.49 55.48
C PRO A 318 11.62 0.99 55.29
N GLY A 319 12.16 0.72 54.10
CA GLY A 319 13.48 1.22 53.70
C GLY A 319 13.50 1.60 52.23
N PHE A 320 14.48 2.39 51.87
CA PHE A 320 14.81 2.68 50.48
C PHE A 320 16.32 2.56 50.28
N GLU A 321 16.68 2.20 49.08
CA GLU A 321 18.07 2.11 48.64
C GLU A 321 18.18 2.80 47.26
N VAL A 322 19.22 3.60 47.05
CA VAL A 322 19.56 4.19 45.79
C VAL A 322 20.99 3.78 45.47
N GLY A 323 21.13 3.09 44.31
CA GLY A 323 22.43 2.62 43.81
C GLY A 323 22.76 3.26 42.46
N LEU A 324 24.05 3.39 42.21
CA LEU A 324 24.58 3.77 40.89
C LEU A 324 25.33 2.59 40.28
N GLY A 325 24.86 2.13 39.10
CA GLY A 325 25.57 1.13 38.31
C GLY A 325 26.58 1.82 37.40
N ILE A 326 27.89 1.65 37.71
CA ILE A 326 28.96 2.28 36.92
C ILE A 326 29.61 1.21 36.04
N PRO A 327 29.67 1.37 34.71
CA PRO A 327 30.38 0.43 33.87
C PRO A 327 31.88 0.53 34.13
N LEU A 328 32.50 -0.58 34.55
CA LEU A 328 33.92 -0.63 34.85
C LEU A 328 34.78 -1.14 33.68
N PHE A 329 34.15 -1.88 32.73
CA PHE A 329 34.84 -2.50 31.62
C PHE A 329 34.39 -1.87 30.29
N PHE A 330 35.25 -1.01 29.72
CA PHE A 330 34.91 -0.18 28.59
C PHE A 330 35.29 -0.78 27.20
N GLY A 331 36.00 -1.92 27.15
CA GLY A 331 36.57 -2.45 25.92
C GLY A 331 35.51 -2.73 24.84
N ALA A 332 34.47 -3.46 25.17
CA ALA A 332 33.40 -3.79 24.24
C ALA A 332 32.62 -2.53 23.77
N GLN A 333 32.34 -1.61 24.69
CA GLN A 333 31.61 -0.39 24.38
C GLN A 333 32.43 0.58 23.54
N SER A 334 33.74 0.68 23.80
CA SER A 334 34.67 1.46 22.97
C SER A 334 34.72 0.93 21.53
N ALA A 335 34.70 -0.41 21.36
CA ALA A 335 34.64 -1.03 20.03
C ALA A 335 33.34 -0.71 19.29
N LYS A 336 32.18 -0.74 19.98
CA LYS A 336 30.87 -0.35 19.40
C LYS A 336 30.87 1.11 18.94
N VAL A 337 31.37 2.03 19.80
CA VAL A 337 31.49 3.45 19.43
C VAL A 337 32.43 3.64 18.23
N LYS A 338 33.53 2.89 18.18
CA LYS A 338 34.44 2.95 17.02
C LYS A 338 33.76 2.44 15.75
N SER A 339 33.03 1.32 15.84
CA SER A 339 32.27 0.76 14.71
C SER A 339 31.14 1.68 14.22
N SER A 340 30.47 2.41 15.12
CA SER A 340 29.40 3.34 14.76
C SER A 340 29.90 4.65 14.12
N LYS A 341 31.22 4.93 14.19
CA LYS A 341 31.86 6.10 13.56
C LYS A 341 32.37 5.79 12.16
N SER A 342 32.60 4.52 11.81
CA SER A 342 33.05 4.06 10.49
C SER A 342 31.88 3.92 9.53
#